data_bf562308ca64a29166b75638ee0b71ca
#
_entry.id   bf562308ca64a29166b75638ee0b71ca
#
_cell.length_a   1.000
_cell.length_b   1.000
_cell.length_c   1.000
_cell.angle_alpha   90.00
_cell.angle_beta   90.00
_cell.angle_gamma   90.00
#
_symmetry.space_group_name_H-M   'P 1'
#
loop_
_entity.id
_entity.type
_entity.pdbx_description
1 polymer ?
#
loop_
_entity_poly.entity_id
_entity_poly.type
_entity_poly.pdbx_seq_one_letter_code
_entity_poly.pdbx_strand_id
1 'polypeptide(L)'
;MASVNVLYHTVHYFMGNNMKRRNFGLSLISLLLMTQAPAFAQEKKEVCLVVPFPPGGGGDNLARSEVEYLSKNLGSTVWIANRPGAGGNIGTSSVVQAAPDGKTFGYVTNGIFCVNPLLYKTTNFDPMKDLIPVGQLSKIGLIMVLNPKAIPGVTDLPSLIKYAKEHPGEVNFASSGVGTTSHLAGQYFAQVTGTKLTHIPHAGGAAALVEVLAGRI
;
A
#
# COMPACT_ATOMS: atom_id res chain seq x y z
N MET A 1 28.76 12.82 25.50
CA MET A 1 29.62 13.50 26.50
C MET A 1 30.96 12.78 26.76
N ALA A 2 31.13 11.51 26.44
CA ALA A 2 32.42 10.80 26.66
C ALA A 2 33.54 11.12 25.65
N SER A 3 33.22 11.55 24.45
CA SER A 3 34.20 11.84 23.37
C SER A 3 34.95 13.18 23.52
N VAL A 4 34.36 14.14 24.21
CA VAL A 4 34.99 15.47 24.41
C VAL A 4 36.07 15.40 25.51
N ASN A 5 35.89 14.55 26.53
CA ASN A 5 36.88 14.43 27.60
C ASN A 5 38.15 13.70 27.16
N VAL A 6 38.08 12.78 26.21
CA VAL A 6 39.26 12.09 25.69
C VAL A 6 40.12 13.03 24.85
N LEU A 7 39.52 13.95 24.10
CA LEU A 7 40.24 14.97 23.32
C LEU A 7 40.98 15.96 24.20
N TYR A 8 40.36 16.39 25.30
CA TYR A 8 40.95 17.34 26.23
C TYR A 8 42.18 16.80 26.94
N HIS A 9 42.14 15.54 27.39
CA HIS A 9 43.29 14.88 28.02
C HIS A 9 44.43 14.60 27.03
N THR A 10 44.14 14.27 25.80
CA THR A 10 45.16 13.99 24.77
C THR A 10 45.88 15.27 24.34
N VAL A 11 45.19 16.41 24.23
CA VAL A 11 45.80 17.72 23.88
C VAL A 11 46.70 18.21 25.02
N HIS A 12 46.31 18.03 26.29
CA HIS A 12 47.13 18.48 27.43
C HIS A 12 48.38 17.61 27.62
N TYR A 13 48.33 16.33 27.29
CA TYR A 13 49.52 15.45 27.39
C TYR A 13 50.60 15.79 26.34
N PHE A 14 50.19 16.30 25.17
CA PHE A 14 51.11 16.69 24.10
C PHE A 14 51.72 18.11 24.26
N MET A 15 51.15 18.96 25.07
CA MET A 15 51.65 20.32 25.24
C MET A 15 52.80 20.41 26.29
N GLY A 16 53.10 19.33 27.04
CA GLY A 16 54.11 19.34 28.11
C GLY A 16 55.53 18.99 27.72
N ASN A 17 55.79 18.49 26.50
CA ASN A 17 57.12 18.12 26.07
C ASN A 17 57.59 18.96 24.89
N ASN A 18 58.83 19.50 24.99
CA ASN A 18 59.54 20.34 24.00
C ASN A 18 59.56 19.69 22.60
N MET A 19 58.48 19.83 21.84
CA MET A 19 58.41 19.41 20.44
C MET A 19 59.11 20.40 19.55
N LYS A 20 60.13 19.97 18.79
CA LYS A 20 60.75 20.80 17.73
C LYS A 20 59.68 21.16 16.70
N ARG A 21 59.67 22.43 16.21
CA ARG A 21 58.71 23.03 15.27
C ARG A 21 58.35 22.12 14.05
N ARG A 22 59.30 21.26 13.67
CA ARG A 22 59.15 20.32 12.54
C ARG A 22 58.12 19.22 12.78
N ASN A 23 57.92 18.80 14.05
CA ASN A 23 56.96 17.71 14.39
C ASN A 23 55.56 18.23 14.64
N PHE A 24 55.38 19.51 14.88
CA PHE A 24 54.05 20.12 15.06
C PHE A 24 53.26 20.14 13.74
N GLY A 25 53.94 20.39 12.59
CA GLY A 25 53.29 20.30 11.26
C GLY A 25 52.79 18.93 10.88
N LEU A 26 53.56 17.87 11.21
CA LEU A 26 53.19 16.48 10.92
C LEU A 26 52.01 16.00 11.77
N SER A 27 51.90 16.45 13.01
CA SER A 27 50.78 16.10 13.91
C SER A 27 49.47 16.80 13.50
N LEU A 28 49.54 18.04 12.97
CA LEU A 28 48.36 18.72 12.44
C LEU A 28 47.83 18.05 11.15
N ILE A 29 48.73 17.60 10.27
CA ILE A 29 48.34 16.90 9.03
C ILE A 29 47.69 15.58 9.32
N SER A 30 48.19 14.80 10.30
CA SER A 30 47.56 13.52 10.68
C SER A 30 46.20 13.73 11.35
N LEU A 31 45.97 14.82 12.09
CA LEU A 31 44.66 15.15 12.67
C LEU A 31 43.65 15.58 11.60
N LEU A 32 44.08 16.31 10.55
CA LEU A 32 43.23 16.68 9.40
C LEU A 32 42.86 15.49 8.53
N LEU A 33 43.73 14.48 8.40
CA LEU A 33 43.45 13.27 7.64
C LEU A 33 42.45 12.32 8.34
N MET A 34 42.34 12.37 9.67
CA MET A 34 41.35 11.59 10.42
C MET A 34 39.93 12.15 10.35
N THR A 35 39.73 13.42 9.92
CA THR A 35 38.41 14.02 9.78
C THR A 35 37.73 13.66 8.45
N GLN A 36 38.42 12.98 7.54
CA GLN A 36 37.88 12.52 6.26
C GLN A 36 37.47 11.02 6.28
N ALA A 37 37.21 10.45 7.45
CA ALA A 37 36.53 9.18 7.47
C ALA A 37 35.18 9.36 6.76
N PRO A 38 34.93 8.68 5.62
CA PRO A 38 33.64 8.78 5.00
C PRO A 38 32.62 8.37 6.07
N ALA A 39 31.70 9.26 6.40
CA ALA A 39 30.51 8.89 7.13
C ALA A 39 29.83 7.82 6.24
N PHE A 40 30.03 6.55 6.53
CA PHE A 40 29.21 5.50 5.99
C PHE A 40 27.80 5.81 6.50
N ALA A 41 27.09 6.64 5.77
CA ALA A 41 25.66 6.76 5.90
C ALA A 41 25.15 5.34 5.71
N GLN A 42 24.72 4.71 6.79
CA GLN A 42 24.13 3.40 6.76
C GLN A 42 22.92 3.55 5.83
N GLU A 43 23.06 3.08 4.60
CA GLU A 43 22.01 3.16 3.58
C GLU A 43 20.80 2.46 4.18
N LYS A 44 19.82 3.26 4.64
CA LYS A 44 18.59 2.71 5.18
C LYS A 44 17.99 1.90 4.04
N LYS A 45 17.94 0.60 4.22
CA LYS A 45 17.28 -0.27 3.26
C LYS A 45 15.83 0.21 3.13
N GLU A 46 15.41 0.51 1.92
CA GLU A 46 14.05 0.91 1.62
C GLU A 46 13.28 -0.26 1.01
N VAL A 47 12.04 -0.40 1.41
CA VAL A 47 11.12 -1.41 0.92
C VAL A 47 9.86 -0.71 0.40
N CYS A 48 9.52 -0.97 -0.85
CA CYS A 48 8.31 -0.47 -1.49
C CYS A 48 7.16 -1.48 -1.31
N LEU A 49 6.05 -1.03 -0.74
CA LEU A 49 4.78 -1.76 -0.75
C LEU A 49 3.85 -1.15 -1.81
N VAL A 50 3.70 -1.82 -2.93
CA VAL A 50 2.79 -1.40 -4.00
C VAL A 50 1.37 -1.74 -3.61
N VAL A 51 0.51 -0.72 -3.52
CA VAL A 51 -0.92 -0.83 -3.27
C VAL A 51 -1.64 -0.57 -4.60
N PRO A 52 -2.34 -1.56 -5.18
CA PRO A 52 -2.95 -1.46 -6.51
C PRO A 52 -4.30 -0.72 -6.50
N PHE A 53 -4.48 0.19 -5.55
CA PHE A 53 -5.68 0.99 -5.36
C PHE A 53 -5.32 2.45 -5.08
N PRO A 54 -6.25 3.41 -5.33
CA PRO A 54 -6.01 4.82 -5.02
C PRO A 54 -5.78 5.06 -3.53
N PRO A 55 -5.07 6.15 -3.18
CA PRO A 55 -4.93 6.60 -1.80
C PRO A 55 -6.28 6.85 -1.13
N GLY A 56 -6.36 6.61 0.20
CA GLY A 56 -7.55 6.84 1.01
C GLY A 56 -8.65 5.77 0.89
N GLY A 57 -8.49 4.79 0.03
CA GLY A 57 -9.38 3.61 -0.01
C GLY A 57 -9.07 2.60 1.10
N GLY A 58 -9.98 1.63 1.32
CA GLY A 58 -9.82 0.62 2.37
C GLY A 58 -8.50 -0.15 2.29
N GLY A 59 -8.06 -0.54 1.09
CA GLY A 59 -6.78 -1.23 0.88
C GLY A 59 -5.57 -0.36 1.19
N ASP A 60 -5.62 0.93 0.86
CA ASP A 60 -4.55 1.88 1.17
C ASP A 60 -4.46 2.16 2.67
N ASN A 61 -5.60 2.43 3.31
CA ASN A 61 -5.65 2.69 4.75
C ASN A 61 -5.13 1.49 5.54
N LEU A 62 -5.51 0.29 5.14
CA LEU A 62 -5.03 -0.93 5.77
C LEU A 62 -3.52 -1.14 5.56
N ALA A 63 -3.03 -0.96 4.34
CA ALA A 63 -1.60 -1.05 4.07
C ALA A 63 -0.80 -0.03 4.90
N ARG A 64 -1.32 1.21 5.04
CA ARG A 64 -0.67 2.25 5.86
C ARG A 64 -0.65 1.91 7.34
N SER A 65 -1.67 1.25 7.87
CA SER A 65 -1.68 0.83 9.28
C SER A 65 -0.59 -0.20 9.61
N GLU A 66 -0.10 -0.94 8.61
CA GLU A 66 0.94 -1.95 8.78
C GLU A 66 2.38 -1.41 8.55
N VAL A 67 2.53 -0.22 7.95
CA VAL A 67 3.85 0.33 7.55
C VAL A 67 4.81 0.46 8.72
N GLU A 68 4.36 0.96 9.86
CA GLU A 68 5.20 1.16 11.03
C GLU A 68 5.69 -0.20 11.59
N TYR A 69 4.77 -1.15 11.72
CA TYR A 69 5.07 -2.51 12.18
C TYR A 69 6.06 -3.21 11.23
N LEU A 70 5.81 -3.14 9.94
CA LEU A 70 6.69 -3.72 8.92
C LEU A 70 8.07 -3.07 8.93
N SER A 71 8.13 -1.73 9.00
CA SER A 71 9.41 -0.99 9.03
C SER A 71 10.26 -1.39 10.24
N LYS A 72 9.64 -1.51 11.41
CA LYS A 72 10.31 -1.92 12.65
C LYS A 72 10.86 -3.34 12.56
N ASN A 73 10.06 -4.29 12.06
CA ASN A 73 10.45 -5.70 12.03
C ASN A 73 11.43 -6.03 10.90
N LEU A 74 11.35 -5.32 9.77
CA LEU A 74 12.28 -5.48 8.66
C LEU A 74 13.60 -4.69 8.86
N GLY A 75 13.67 -3.80 9.84
CA GLY A 75 14.81 -2.90 10.02
C GLY A 75 15.05 -1.99 8.80
N SER A 76 13.97 -1.67 8.06
CA SER A 76 14.00 -0.96 6.78
C SER A 76 12.90 0.08 6.75
N THR A 77 13.06 1.16 5.98
CA THR A 77 11.96 2.11 5.75
C THR A 77 10.99 1.50 4.76
N VAL A 78 9.76 1.20 5.19
CA VAL A 78 8.68 0.77 4.28
C VAL A 78 7.90 1.99 3.82
N TRP A 79 7.69 2.12 2.50
CA TRP A 79 6.88 3.19 1.91
C TRP A 79 5.86 2.63 0.93
N ILE A 80 4.75 3.35 0.74
CA ILE A 80 3.63 2.91 -0.10
C ILE A 80 3.67 3.60 -1.45
N ALA A 81 3.57 2.79 -2.52
CA ALA A 81 3.34 3.23 -3.89
C ALA A 81 1.92 2.86 -4.33
N ASN A 82 1.03 3.83 -4.43
CA ASN A 82 -0.30 3.59 -5.00
C ASN A 82 -0.22 3.52 -6.53
N ARG A 83 -0.62 2.37 -7.10
CA ARG A 83 -0.66 2.15 -8.55
C ARG A 83 -2.01 1.55 -8.96
N PRO A 84 -3.08 2.38 -9.03
CA PRO A 84 -4.42 1.91 -9.34
C PRO A 84 -4.60 1.59 -10.81
N GLY A 85 -5.67 0.85 -11.12
CA GLY A 85 -6.16 0.61 -12.48
C GLY A 85 -6.36 -0.87 -12.82
N ALA A 86 -7.27 -1.13 -13.74
CA ALA A 86 -7.65 -2.46 -14.25
C ALA A 86 -7.92 -3.48 -13.12
N GLY A 87 -8.74 -3.12 -12.11
CA GLY A 87 -9.03 -4.01 -10.98
C GLY A 87 -7.81 -4.37 -10.12
N GLY A 88 -6.72 -3.58 -10.19
CA GLY A 88 -5.46 -3.81 -9.50
C GLY A 88 -4.36 -4.45 -10.36
N ASN A 89 -4.65 -4.83 -11.60
CA ASN A 89 -3.67 -5.50 -12.46
C ASN A 89 -2.47 -4.61 -12.79
N ILE A 90 -2.66 -3.27 -12.93
CA ILE A 90 -1.56 -2.34 -13.24
C ILE A 90 -0.52 -2.33 -12.11
N GLY A 91 -0.97 -2.17 -10.87
CA GLY A 91 -0.08 -2.19 -9.71
C GLY A 91 0.62 -3.53 -9.54
N THR A 92 -0.13 -4.62 -9.68
CA THR A 92 0.44 -5.98 -9.55
C THR A 92 1.46 -6.29 -10.64
N SER A 93 1.20 -5.89 -11.89
CA SER A 93 2.16 -6.04 -12.98
C SER A 93 3.48 -5.31 -12.69
N SER A 94 3.42 -4.15 -12.02
CA SER A 94 4.64 -3.43 -11.63
C SER A 94 5.46 -4.14 -10.54
N VAL A 95 4.82 -4.96 -9.71
CA VAL A 95 5.53 -5.81 -8.74
C VAL A 95 6.22 -6.97 -9.46
N VAL A 96 5.52 -7.62 -10.39
CA VAL A 96 6.10 -8.71 -11.19
C VAL A 96 7.31 -8.25 -12.01
N GLN A 97 7.28 -7.02 -12.51
CA GLN A 97 8.38 -6.43 -13.29
C GLN A 97 9.53 -5.87 -12.43
N ALA A 98 9.36 -5.79 -11.13
CA ALA A 98 10.40 -5.30 -10.23
C ALA A 98 11.54 -6.30 -10.10
N ALA A 99 12.73 -5.82 -9.72
CA ALA A 99 13.85 -6.69 -9.41
C ALA A 99 13.48 -7.64 -8.25
N PRO A 100 13.83 -8.96 -8.33
CA PRO A 100 13.53 -9.94 -7.30
C PRO A 100 14.53 -9.86 -6.13
N ASP A 101 14.79 -8.65 -5.64
CA ASP A 101 15.80 -8.34 -4.61
C ASP A 101 15.20 -8.23 -3.18
N GLY A 102 13.89 -8.50 -3.04
CA GLY A 102 13.18 -8.41 -1.77
C GLY A 102 12.88 -6.98 -1.31
N LYS A 103 12.96 -5.99 -2.21
CA LYS A 103 12.67 -4.59 -1.88
C LYS A 103 11.31 -4.12 -2.38
N THR A 104 10.63 -4.90 -3.21
CA THR A 104 9.30 -4.56 -3.74
C THR A 104 8.31 -5.66 -3.40
N PHE A 105 7.26 -5.29 -2.68
CA PHE A 105 6.15 -6.16 -2.32
C PHE A 105 4.84 -5.63 -2.90
N GLY A 106 3.90 -6.52 -3.17
CA GLY A 106 2.56 -6.18 -3.63
C GLY A 106 1.48 -6.47 -2.58
N TYR A 107 0.59 -5.51 -2.36
CA TYR A 107 -0.66 -5.73 -1.64
C TYR A 107 -1.67 -6.35 -2.62
N VAL A 108 -1.71 -7.67 -2.70
CA VAL A 108 -2.54 -8.40 -3.66
C VAL A 108 -3.83 -8.88 -3.00
N THR A 109 -4.95 -8.65 -3.66
CA THR A 109 -6.26 -9.10 -3.18
C THR A 109 -6.69 -10.40 -3.86
N ASN A 110 -7.67 -11.09 -3.27
CA ASN A 110 -8.27 -12.28 -3.87
C ASN A 110 -8.85 -12.02 -5.28
N GLY A 111 -9.38 -10.82 -5.54
CA GLY A 111 -9.83 -10.44 -6.88
C GLY A 111 -8.70 -10.50 -7.91
N ILE A 112 -7.55 -9.95 -7.59
CA ILE A 112 -6.37 -9.96 -8.47
C ILE A 112 -5.85 -11.39 -8.67
N PHE A 113 -5.80 -12.18 -7.60
CA PHE A 113 -5.18 -13.50 -7.62
C PHE A 113 -6.07 -14.56 -8.28
N CYS A 114 -7.38 -14.54 -7.98
CA CYS A 114 -8.29 -15.62 -8.37
C CYS A 114 -9.26 -15.25 -9.50
N VAL A 115 -9.61 -13.96 -9.64
CA VAL A 115 -10.71 -13.53 -10.54
C VAL A 115 -10.19 -12.88 -11.80
N ASN A 116 -9.24 -11.96 -11.67
CA ASN A 116 -8.76 -11.19 -12.81
C ASN A 116 -8.18 -12.05 -13.94
N PRO A 117 -7.47 -13.16 -13.68
CA PRO A 117 -7.01 -14.07 -14.75
C PRO A 117 -8.13 -14.67 -15.61
N LEU A 118 -9.34 -14.81 -15.03
CA LEU A 118 -10.51 -15.34 -15.73
C LEU A 118 -11.34 -14.23 -16.38
N LEU A 119 -11.26 -13.02 -15.89
CA LEU A 119 -12.14 -11.92 -16.30
C LEU A 119 -11.50 -11.01 -17.35
N TYR A 120 -10.20 -10.76 -17.23
CA TYR A 120 -9.48 -9.89 -18.16
C TYR A 120 -8.86 -10.70 -19.30
N LYS A 121 -9.09 -10.26 -20.54
CA LYS A 121 -8.56 -10.95 -21.75
C LYS A 121 -7.03 -11.04 -21.76
N THR A 122 -6.36 -10.04 -21.21
CA THR A 122 -4.90 -10.00 -21.08
C THR A 122 -4.54 -9.46 -19.69
N THR A 123 -3.91 -10.29 -18.88
CA THR A 123 -3.10 -9.87 -17.75
C THR A 123 -1.64 -10.05 -18.16
N ASN A 124 -0.79 -9.04 -17.98
CA ASN A 124 0.62 -9.13 -18.36
C ASN A 124 1.44 -9.99 -17.36
N PHE A 125 0.77 -10.80 -16.56
CA PHE A 125 1.36 -11.70 -15.56
C PHE A 125 0.39 -12.85 -15.24
N ASP A 126 0.96 -13.96 -14.76
CA ASP A 126 0.24 -15.08 -14.17
C ASP A 126 0.46 -15.05 -12.65
N PRO A 127 -0.57 -14.71 -11.83
CA PRO A 127 -0.36 -14.54 -10.40
C PRO A 127 0.09 -15.82 -9.70
N MET A 128 -0.18 -17.00 -10.27
CA MET A 128 0.22 -18.29 -9.70
C MET A 128 1.68 -18.65 -10.00
N LYS A 129 2.29 -18.05 -11.03
CA LYS A 129 3.66 -18.33 -11.45
C LYS A 129 4.63 -17.20 -11.12
N ASP A 130 4.14 -15.95 -11.28
CA ASP A 130 5.00 -14.76 -11.25
C ASP A 130 5.04 -14.10 -9.87
N LEU A 131 4.19 -14.54 -8.92
CA LEU A 131 4.13 -14.02 -7.56
C LEU A 131 4.36 -15.13 -6.53
N ILE A 132 5.11 -14.79 -5.48
CA ILE A 132 5.31 -15.65 -4.31
C ILE A 132 4.51 -15.05 -3.15
N PRO A 133 3.48 -15.76 -2.60
CA PRO A 133 2.76 -15.31 -1.42
C PRO A 133 3.69 -15.29 -0.20
N VAL A 134 3.82 -14.13 0.44
CA VAL A 134 4.66 -13.95 1.64
C VAL A 134 3.83 -14.15 2.91
N GLY A 135 2.62 -13.61 2.96
CA GLY A 135 1.74 -13.73 4.11
C GLY A 135 0.42 -13.00 3.90
N GLN A 136 -0.56 -13.34 4.73
CA GLN A 136 -1.85 -12.67 4.76
C GLN A 136 -1.79 -11.47 5.71
N LEU A 137 -1.90 -10.25 5.16
CA LEU A 137 -1.92 -9.03 5.96
C LEU A 137 -3.26 -8.83 6.69
N SER A 138 -4.37 -9.19 6.04
CA SER A 138 -5.70 -8.92 6.60
C SER A 138 -6.77 -9.85 6.09
N LYS A 139 -7.88 -9.88 6.82
CA LYS A 139 -9.15 -10.47 6.39
C LYS A 139 -10.25 -9.44 6.57
N ILE A 140 -10.96 -9.11 5.49
CA ILE A 140 -11.97 -8.04 5.48
C ILE A 140 -13.33 -8.65 5.17
N GLY A 141 -14.34 -8.27 5.96
CA GLY A 141 -15.74 -8.46 5.64
C GLY A 141 -16.25 -7.32 4.77
N LEU A 142 -17.17 -7.62 3.86
CA LEU A 142 -17.90 -6.60 3.10
C LEU A 142 -19.22 -6.28 3.80
N ILE A 143 -19.59 -5.01 3.78
CA ILE A 143 -20.90 -4.53 4.20
C ILE A 143 -21.59 -3.86 3.01
N MET A 144 -22.90 -4.03 2.92
CA MET A 144 -23.73 -3.28 1.99
C MET A 144 -24.18 -1.99 2.67
N VAL A 145 -24.06 -0.87 1.98
CA VAL A 145 -24.57 0.43 2.43
C VAL A 145 -25.52 0.97 1.38
N LEU A 146 -26.59 1.61 1.83
CA LEU A 146 -27.60 2.24 0.98
C LEU A 146 -27.82 3.68 1.44
N ASN A 147 -27.89 4.62 0.50
CA ASN A 147 -28.36 5.95 0.82
C ASN A 147 -29.92 5.95 0.83
N PRO A 148 -30.59 6.21 1.96
CA PRO A 148 -32.03 6.15 2.03
C PRO A 148 -32.75 7.18 1.14
N LYS A 149 -32.02 8.21 0.68
CA LYS A 149 -32.56 9.21 -0.26
C LYS A 149 -32.54 8.74 -1.73
N ALA A 150 -31.69 7.75 -2.06
CA ALA A 150 -31.55 7.27 -3.43
C ALA A 150 -32.78 6.43 -3.85
N ILE A 151 -33.36 5.66 -2.94
CA ILE A 151 -34.53 4.82 -3.20
C ILE A 151 -35.57 5.06 -2.07
N PRO A 152 -36.49 6.01 -2.24
CA PRO A 152 -37.49 6.31 -1.23
C PRO A 152 -38.32 5.07 -0.85
N GLY A 153 -38.53 4.86 0.45
CA GLY A 153 -39.29 3.72 0.99
C GLY A 153 -38.49 2.43 1.19
N VAL A 154 -37.21 2.39 0.78
CA VAL A 154 -36.31 1.26 1.07
C VAL A 154 -35.53 1.56 2.34
N THR A 155 -35.80 0.78 3.40
CA THR A 155 -35.21 0.96 4.73
C THR A 155 -34.47 -0.26 5.24
N ASP A 156 -34.66 -1.41 4.59
CA ASP A 156 -34.06 -2.69 4.97
C ASP A 156 -33.78 -3.57 3.74
N LEU A 157 -33.14 -4.69 3.97
CA LEU A 157 -32.78 -5.63 2.92
C LEU A 157 -34.00 -6.26 2.20
N PRO A 158 -35.06 -6.69 2.91
CA PRO A 158 -36.25 -7.21 2.23
C PRO A 158 -36.92 -6.19 1.30
N SER A 159 -37.06 -4.92 1.72
CA SER A 159 -37.63 -3.85 0.89
C SER A 159 -36.74 -3.53 -0.32
N LEU A 160 -35.40 -3.57 -0.17
CA LEU A 160 -34.48 -3.43 -1.30
C LEU A 160 -34.66 -4.54 -2.33
N ILE A 161 -34.74 -5.79 -1.88
CA ILE A 161 -34.93 -6.95 -2.78
C ILE A 161 -36.26 -6.85 -3.51
N LYS A 162 -37.31 -6.47 -2.80
CA LYS A 162 -38.66 -6.28 -3.40
C LYS A 162 -38.60 -5.19 -4.47
N TYR A 163 -38.06 -4.01 -4.13
CA TYR A 163 -37.93 -2.88 -5.07
C TYR A 163 -37.12 -3.29 -6.32
N ALA A 164 -35.98 -3.96 -6.13
CA ALA A 164 -35.13 -4.36 -7.25
C ALA A 164 -35.77 -5.41 -8.17
N LYS A 165 -36.70 -6.24 -7.65
CA LYS A 165 -37.52 -7.16 -8.46
C LYS A 165 -38.61 -6.46 -9.25
N GLU A 166 -39.21 -5.43 -8.65
CA GLU A 166 -40.25 -4.62 -9.30
C GLU A 166 -39.65 -3.65 -10.35
N HIS A 167 -38.37 -3.29 -10.20
CA HIS A 167 -37.63 -2.35 -11.06
C HIS A 167 -36.32 -2.97 -11.60
N PRO A 168 -36.37 -3.99 -12.47
CA PRO A 168 -35.20 -4.72 -12.91
C PRO A 168 -34.22 -3.87 -13.69
N GLY A 169 -32.99 -3.73 -13.19
CA GLY A 169 -31.93 -2.94 -13.81
C GLY A 169 -31.88 -1.46 -13.42
N GLU A 170 -32.86 -0.96 -12.66
CA GLU A 170 -32.89 0.43 -12.21
C GLU A 170 -32.05 0.68 -10.97
N VAL A 171 -31.88 -0.34 -10.11
CA VAL A 171 -31.03 -0.23 -8.94
C VAL A 171 -29.56 -0.37 -9.34
N ASN A 172 -28.81 0.70 -9.11
CA ASN A 172 -27.36 0.73 -9.33
C ASN A 172 -26.62 0.22 -8.11
N PHE A 173 -25.46 -0.40 -8.32
CA PHE A 173 -24.52 -0.66 -7.24
C PHE A 173 -23.08 -0.27 -7.61
N ALA A 174 -22.40 0.37 -6.68
CA ALA A 174 -21.02 0.80 -6.84
C ALA A 174 -20.04 -0.30 -6.40
N SER A 175 -18.88 -0.34 -7.05
CA SER A 175 -17.76 -1.18 -6.62
C SER A 175 -16.42 -0.44 -6.72
N SER A 176 -15.37 -1.01 -6.12
CA SER A 176 -14.00 -0.50 -6.26
C SER A 176 -13.34 -0.81 -7.62
N GLY A 177 -14.11 -1.31 -8.57
CA GLY A 177 -13.67 -1.64 -9.94
C GLY A 177 -14.08 -3.05 -10.35
N VAL A 178 -14.00 -3.29 -11.65
CA VAL A 178 -14.30 -4.59 -12.25
C VAL A 178 -13.32 -5.65 -11.72
N GLY A 179 -13.81 -6.85 -11.37
CA GLY A 179 -13.01 -7.95 -10.82
C GLY A 179 -12.71 -7.87 -9.32
N THR A 180 -13.02 -6.73 -8.68
CA THR A 180 -12.80 -6.58 -7.23
C THR A 180 -13.82 -7.36 -6.41
N THR A 181 -13.50 -7.62 -5.14
CA THR A 181 -14.39 -8.34 -4.20
C THR A 181 -15.76 -7.68 -4.07
N SER A 182 -15.82 -6.33 -4.07
CA SER A 182 -17.09 -5.59 -4.02
C SER A 182 -17.93 -5.75 -5.29
N HIS A 183 -17.31 -5.85 -6.47
CA HIS A 183 -18.03 -6.17 -7.71
C HIS A 183 -18.64 -7.56 -7.64
N LEU A 184 -17.84 -8.58 -7.27
CA LEU A 184 -18.32 -9.94 -7.17
C LEU A 184 -19.43 -10.11 -6.13
N ALA A 185 -19.33 -9.43 -4.99
CA ALA A 185 -20.35 -9.46 -3.94
C ALA A 185 -21.68 -8.89 -4.45
N GLY A 186 -21.66 -7.77 -5.19
CA GLY A 186 -22.87 -7.23 -5.79
C GLY A 186 -23.49 -8.15 -6.83
N GLN A 187 -22.70 -8.76 -7.68
CA GLN A 187 -23.17 -9.76 -8.66
C GLN A 187 -23.73 -11.03 -7.99
N TYR A 188 -23.04 -11.52 -6.96
CA TYR A 188 -23.51 -12.67 -6.19
C TYR A 188 -24.82 -12.35 -5.45
N PHE A 189 -24.92 -11.16 -4.85
CA PHE A 189 -26.17 -10.71 -4.25
C PHE A 189 -27.32 -10.71 -5.26
N ALA A 190 -27.12 -10.13 -6.45
CA ALA A 190 -28.12 -10.11 -7.50
C ALA A 190 -28.54 -11.53 -7.92
N GLN A 191 -27.59 -12.46 -8.05
CA GLN A 191 -27.83 -13.86 -8.39
C GLN A 191 -28.67 -14.58 -7.33
N VAL A 192 -28.28 -14.52 -6.05
CA VAL A 192 -28.96 -15.26 -4.98
C VAL A 192 -30.33 -14.71 -4.63
N THR A 193 -30.56 -13.40 -4.87
CA THR A 193 -31.87 -12.77 -4.64
C THR A 193 -32.78 -12.80 -5.86
N GLY A 194 -32.27 -13.23 -7.03
CA GLY A 194 -33.01 -13.20 -8.29
C GLY A 194 -33.36 -11.77 -8.72
N THR A 195 -32.48 -10.79 -8.42
CA THR A 195 -32.65 -9.40 -8.82
C THR A 195 -31.74 -9.04 -10.01
N LYS A 196 -32.08 -7.98 -10.73
CA LYS A 196 -31.23 -7.43 -11.79
C LYS A 196 -30.74 -6.06 -11.35
N LEU A 197 -29.45 -5.95 -11.07
CA LEU A 197 -28.79 -4.71 -10.65
C LEU A 197 -27.87 -4.20 -11.75
N THR A 198 -27.66 -2.89 -11.83
CA THR A 198 -26.71 -2.26 -12.74
C THR A 198 -25.41 -1.92 -12.03
N HIS A 199 -24.30 -2.47 -12.48
CA HIS A 199 -22.98 -2.25 -11.90
C HIS A 199 -22.35 -0.95 -12.41
N ILE A 200 -21.94 -0.09 -11.48
CA ILE A 200 -21.20 1.16 -11.75
C ILE A 200 -19.79 1.04 -11.13
N PRO A 201 -18.76 0.70 -11.93
CA PRO A 201 -17.39 0.56 -11.42
C PRO A 201 -16.75 1.92 -11.14
N HIS A 202 -16.00 2.01 -10.04
CA HIS A 202 -15.20 3.18 -9.67
C HIS A 202 -13.72 2.83 -9.56
N ALA A 203 -12.88 3.85 -9.53
CA ALA A 203 -11.43 3.69 -9.38
C ALA A 203 -10.98 3.34 -7.94
N GLY A 204 -11.88 2.84 -7.10
CA GLY A 204 -11.61 2.43 -5.72
C GLY A 204 -12.80 2.68 -4.81
N GLY A 205 -12.76 2.10 -3.60
CA GLY A 205 -13.87 2.15 -2.65
C GLY A 205 -14.23 3.56 -2.16
N ALA A 206 -13.24 4.44 -2.00
CA ALA A 206 -13.48 5.83 -1.60
C ALA A 206 -14.32 6.58 -2.64
N ALA A 207 -13.97 6.46 -3.92
CA ALA A 207 -14.74 7.08 -5.01
C ALA A 207 -16.17 6.52 -5.09
N ALA A 208 -16.34 5.20 -4.93
CA ALA A 208 -17.64 4.57 -4.87
C ALA A 208 -18.50 5.11 -3.72
N LEU A 209 -17.91 5.26 -2.53
CA LEU A 209 -18.63 5.76 -1.35
C LEU A 209 -19.10 7.20 -1.51
N VAL A 210 -18.31 8.06 -2.17
CA VAL A 210 -18.71 9.45 -2.49
C VAL A 210 -19.98 9.48 -3.33
N GLU A 211 -20.11 8.61 -4.33
CA GLU A 211 -21.30 8.55 -5.19
C GLU A 211 -22.54 8.06 -4.43
N VAL A 212 -22.36 7.04 -3.57
CA VAL A 212 -23.45 6.56 -2.71
C VAL A 212 -23.91 7.63 -1.72
N LEU A 213 -22.97 8.32 -1.06
CA LEU A 213 -23.29 9.40 -0.11
C LEU A 213 -24.01 10.57 -0.78
N ALA A 214 -23.67 10.85 -2.03
CA ALA A 214 -24.32 11.89 -2.81
C ALA A 214 -25.71 11.47 -3.36
N GLY A 215 -26.12 10.21 -3.19
CA GLY A 215 -27.39 9.69 -3.70
C GLY A 215 -27.44 9.57 -5.22
N ARG A 216 -26.28 9.44 -5.87
CA ARG A 216 -26.19 9.22 -7.34
C ARG A 216 -26.19 7.73 -7.71
N ILE A 217 -25.91 6.89 -6.73
CA ILE A 217 -25.93 5.43 -6.83
C ILE A 217 -26.60 4.86 -5.62
#